data_3220f18c033af149beabe987ffe5c10f
#
_entry.id   3220f18c033af149beabe987ffe5c10f
#
_cell.length_a   1.000
_cell.length_b   1.000
_cell.length_c   1.000
_cell.angle_alpha   90.00
_cell.angle_beta   90.00
_cell.angle_gamma   90.00
#
_symmetry.space_group_name_H-M   'P 1'
#
loop_
_entity.id
_entity.type
_entity.pdbx_description
1 polymer ?
#
loop_
_entity_poly.entity_id
_entity_poly.type
_entity_poly.pdbx_seq_one_letter_code
_entity_poly.pdbx_strand_id
1 'polypeptide(L)'
;MAKEIVQADLGRIRALLDEVLGRSDYSDVQRMGGLTNRTYCVTFADGSRIMVRIPGEGTEELIDRADEKVSTELACRLGIDAKLYFFGDDGEKVSQFVPNAVTMSAETMRGDKRIRQAAQLLKTLHGSGVDTGVPFEVFDMAAGYEKIIEENNVPMFGDYAQVKAAVMAVKAQVDSVCDIQNVPCHNDPLCENWVVSADDDRLYLIDWEYAGMNDGIWDLADVSIEGVFTPENDELLLTEYLGSKPDQNEYKHFLANKIYVDYLWTLWAKTRVPYDGQPMEDWAVERYARLKDNLRLFAEA
;
A
#
# COMPACT_ATOMS: atom_id res chain seq x y z
N MET A 1 2.66 -18.06 14.64
CA MET A 1 3.18 -19.40 14.25
C MET A 1 4.03 -19.21 13.00
N ALA A 2 5.22 -19.84 12.90
CA ALA A 2 6.02 -19.77 11.67
C ALA A 2 5.19 -20.38 10.51
N LYS A 3 5.12 -19.67 9.39
CA LYS A 3 4.43 -20.18 8.19
C LYS A 3 5.27 -21.33 7.59
N GLU A 4 4.60 -22.33 7.05
CA GLU A 4 5.28 -23.50 6.46
C GLU A 4 6.04 -23.11 5.18
N ILE A 5 7.25 -23.68 5.02
CA ILE A 5 8.08 -23.47 3.84
C ILE A 5 7.53 -24.31 2.69
N VAL A 6 7.34 -23.69 1.52
CA VAL A 6 6.99 -24.41 0.29
C VAL A 6 8.25 -25.07 -0.26
N GLN A 7 8.32 -26.39 -0.30
CA GLN A 7 9.52 -27.14 -0.69
C GLN A 7 10.01 -26.82 -2.10
N ALA A 8 9.09 -26.54 -3.05
CA ALA A 8 9.44 -26.15 -4.40
C ALA A 8 10.21 -24.80 -4.46
N ASP A 9 9.97 -23.90 -3.50
CA ASP A 9 10.61 -22.60 -3.45
C ASP A 9 12.10 -22.69 -3.06
N LEU A 10 12.51 -23.70 -2.32
CA LEU A 10 13.93 -23.86 -1.90
C LEU A 10 14.89 -24.00 -3.09
N GLY A 11 14.46 -24.69 -4.15
CA GLY A 11 15.24 -24.79 -5.38
C GLY A 11 15.34 -23.46 -6.12
N ARG A 12 14.25 -22.70 -6.19
CA ARG A 12 14.18 -21.37 -6.80
C ARG A 12 15.03 -20.35 -6.00
N ILE A 13 14.89 -20.35 -4.67
CA ILE A 13 15.71 -19.50 -3.78
C ILE A 13 17.20 -19.74 -4.00
N ARG A 14 17.63 -21.01 -4.06
CA ARG A 14 19.04 -21.36 -4.30
C ARG A 14 19.53 -20.83 -5.63
N ALA A 15 18.79 -21.08 -6.72
CA ALA A 15 19.18 -20.63 -8.06
C ALA A 15 19.28 -19.10 -8.13
N LEU A 16 18.28 -18.40 -7.57
CA LEU A 16 18.22 -16.95 -7.53
C LEU A 16 19.39 -16.33 -6.74
N LEU A 17 19.72 -16.90 -5.58
CA LEU A 17 20.83 -16.40 -4.77
C LEU A 17 22.19 -16.65 -5.43
N ASP A 18 22.35 -17.78 -6.10
CA ASP A 18 23.57 -18.08 -6.86
C ASP A 18 23.74 -17.11 -8.04
N GLU A 19 22.66 -16.84 -8.77
CA GLU A 19 22.66 -15.89 -9.90
C GLU A 19 22.93 -14.44 -9.44
N VAL A 20 22.23 -13.97 -8.42
CA VAL A 20 22.23 -12.57 -8.00
C VAL A 20 23.43 -12.22 -7.12
N LEU A 21 23.81 -13.11 -6.21
CA LEU A 21 24.86 -12.87 -5.20
C LEU A 21 26.12 -13.71 -5.41
N GLY A 22 26.11 -14.66 -6.35
CA GLY A 22 27.21 -15.59 -6.56
C GLY A 22 27.43 -16.55 -5.38
N ARG A 23 26.40 -16.76 -4.52
CA ARG A 23 26.48 -17.64 -3.35
C ARG A 23 25.14 -18.25 -3.02
N SER A 24 25.19 -19.52 -2.62
CA SER A 24 24.02 -20.30 -2.17
C SER A 24 24.30 -21.14 -0.93
N ASP A 25 25.28 -20.72 -0.11
CA ASP A 25 25.77 -21.38 1.10
C ASP A 25 24.90 -21.04 2.34
N TYR A 26 23.57 -20.99 2.17
CA TYR A 26 22.69 -20.67 3.26
C TYR A 26 22.52 -21.86 4.25
N SER A 27 22.38 -21.51 5.53
CA SER A 27 22.22 -22.42 6.64
C SER A 27 20.77 -22.54 7.11
N ASP A 28 19.93 -21.53 6.86
CA ASP A 28 18.54 -21.49 7.28
C ASP A 28 17.69 -20.68 6.30
N VAL A 29 16.40 -21.07 6.18
CA VAL A 29 15.37 -20.37 5.42
C VAL A 29 14.11 -20.29 6.27
N GLN A 30 13.59 -19.12 6.51
CA GLN A 30 12.38 -18.91 7.29
C GLN A 30 11.34 -18.17 6.44
N ARG A 31 10.10 -18.67 6.37
CA ARG A 31 9.00 -17.97 5.73
C ARG A 31 8.47 -16.89 6.67
N MET A 32 8.56 -15.61 6.23
CA MET A 32 8.21 -14.46 7.03
C MET A 32 6.73 -14.09 6.90
N GLY A 33 6.21 -13.92 5.69
CA GLY A 33 4.87 -13.41 5.50
C GLY A 33 4.41 -13.47 4.04
N GLY A 34 3.46 -12.57 3.74
CA GLY A 34 2.84 -12.40 2.43
C GLY A 34 1.49 -13.11 2.30
N LEU A 35 0.51 -12.38 1.77
CA LEU A 35 -0.79 -12.92 1.34
C LEU A 35 -0.71 -13.35 -0.13
N THR A 36 -0.29 -12.44 -0.97
CA THR A 36 -0.14 -12.59 -2.43
C THR A 36 1.22 -13.20 -2.80
N ASN A 37 2.27 -12.91 -2.04
CA ASN A 37 3.64 -13.35 -2.29
C ASN A 37 4.17 -14.21 -1.14
N ARG A 38 5.16 -15.05 -1.42
CA ARG A 38 5.86 -15.84 -0.39
C ARG A 38 7.23 -15.21 -0.11
N THR A 39 7.37 -14.60 1.05
CA THR A 39 8.59 -13.89 1.46
C THR A 39 9.39 -14.73 2.45
N TYR A 40 10.68 -14.87 2.20
CA TYR A 40 11.62 -15.68 2.97
C TYR A 40 12.78 -14.82 3.49
N CYS A 41 13.16 -15.04 4.75
CA CYS A 41 14.44 -14.63 5.28
C CYS A 41 15.42 -15.78 5.13
N VAL A 42 16.50 -15.55 4.40
CA VAL A 42 17.57 -16.53 4.18
C VAL A 42 18.78 -16.13 4.99
N THR A 43 19.29 -17.05 5.83
CA THR A 43 20.49 -16.86 6.66
C THR A 43 21.64 -17.64 6.05
N PHE A 44 22.72 -16.98 5.75
CA PHE A 44 23.94 -17.59 5.22
C PHE A 44 24.81 -18.20 6.34
N ALA A 45 25.80 -19.01 5.98
CA ALA A 45 26.71 -19.67 6.92
C ALA A 45 27.54 -18.69 7.77
N ASP A 46 27.78 -17.46 7.26
CA ASP A 46 28.46 -16.39 7.98
C ASP A 46 27.54 -15.56 8.90
N GLY A 47 26.27 -15.93 9.01
CA GLY A 47 25.24 -15.24 9.81
C GLY A 47 24.60 -14.04 9.11
N SER A 48 25.05 -13.64 7.92
CA SER A 48 24.39 -12.60 7.13
C SER A 48 23.01 -13.06 6.66
N ARG A 49 22.08 -12.11 6.51
CA ARG A 49 20.69 -12.39 6.14
C ARG A 49 20.25 -11.56 4.95
N ILE A 50 19.33 -12.13 4.16
CA ILE A 50 18.73 -11.50 2.99
C ILE A 50 17.24 -11.85 2.90
N MET A 51 16.46 -11.00 2.28
CA MET A 51 15.06 -11.27 1.96
C MET A 51 14.94 -11.76 0.53
N VAL A 52 14.18 -12.83 0.34
CA VAL A 52 13.82 -13.36 -0.97
C VAL A 52 12.31 -13.46 -1.06
N ARG A 53 11.72 -12.87 -2.10
CA ARG A 53 10.30 -13.01 -2.42
C ARG A 53 10.15 -13.92 -3.64
N ILE A 54 9.27 -14.89 -3.51
CA ILE A 54 8.78 -15.73 -4.62
C ILE A 54 7.31 -15.39 -4.83
N PRO A 55 6.88 -15.02 -6.04
CA PRO A 55 5.48 -14.74 -6.34
C PRO A 55 4.55 -15.89 -5.97
N GLY A 56 3.35 -15.56 -5.51
CA GLY A 56 2.29 -16.54 -5.30
C GLY A 56 1.66 -16.94 -6.63
N GLU A 57 1.06 -18.12 -6.69
CA GLU A 57 0.33 -18.59 -7.86
C GLU A 57 -0.93 -17.72 -8.09
N GLY A 58 -1.20 -17.35 -9.35
CA GLY A 58 -2.37 -16.56 -9.74
C GLY A 58 -2.27 -15.06 -9.45
N THR A 59 -1.09 -14.55 -9.11
CA THR A 59 -0.86 -13.11 -8.92
C THR A 59 -0.62 -12.37 -10.25
N GLU A 60 -0.30 -13.09 -11.31
CA GLU A 60 0.00 -12.55 -12.64
C GLU A 60 -1.20 -11.85 -13.31
N GLU A 61 -2.42 -12.23 -12.91
CA GLU A 61 -3.65 -11.61 -13.42
C GLU A 61 -4.04 -10.31 -12.71
N LEU A 62 -3.44 -10.06 -11.52
CA LEU A 62 -3.80 -8.94 -10.65
C LEU A 62 -2.74 -7.87 -10.58
N ILE A 63 -1.46 -8.21 -10.82
CA ILE A 63 -0.32 -7.33 -10.60
C ILE A 63 0.57 -7.31 -11.83
N ASP A 64 0.77 -6.11 -12.40
CA ASP A 64 1.78 -5.91 -13.43
C ASP A 64 3.17 -5.83 -12.76
N ARG A 65 4.00 -6.85 -13.00
CA ARG A 65 5.33 -6.94 -12.38
C ARG A 65 6.33 -5.93 -12.94
N ALA A 66 6.14 -5.44 -14.16
CA ALA A 66 6.97 -4.38 -14.72
C ALA A 66 6.68 -3.05 -14.02
N ASP A 67 5.42 -2.74 -13.75
CA ASP A 67 4.97 -1.56 -13.03
C ASP A 67 5.45 -1.57 -11.56
N GLU A 68 5.30 -2.72 -10.88
CA GLU A 68 5.83 -2.91 -9.53
C GLU A 68 7.35 -2.72 -9.47
N LYS A 69 8.08 -3.24 -10.46
CA LYS A 69 9.54 -3.11 -10.55
C LYS A 69 9.98 -1.65 -10.61
N VAL A 70 9.39 -0.86 -11.52
CA VAL A 70 9.70 0.56 -11.69
C VAL A 70 9.50 1.32 -10.37
N SER A 71 8.39 1.09 -9.69
CA SER A 71 8.03 1.74 -8.43
C SER A 71 8.94 1.29 -7.28
N THR A 72 9.25 -0.02 -7.17
CA THR A 72 10.20 -0.55 -6.17
C THR A 72 11.60 0.03 -6.37
N GLU A 73 12.10 0.09 -7.61
CA GLU A 73 13.42 0.67 -7.91
C GLU A 73 13.50 2.15 -7.56
N LEU A 74 12.42 2.92 -7.80
CA LEU A 74 12.32 4.32 -7.38
C LEU A 74 12.40 4.44 -5.86
N ALA A 75 11.59 3.69 -5.13
CA ALA A 75 11.55 3.71 -3.67
C ALA A 75 12.92 3.37 -3.05
N CYS A 76 13.57 2.32 -3.56
CA CYS A 76 14.90 1.93 -3.11
C CYS A 76 15.95 3.01 -3.39
N ARG A 77 15.89 3.66 -4.57
CA ARG A 77 16.79 4.77 -4.93
C ARG A 77 16.61 5.99 -4.04
N LEU A 78 15.38 6.28 -3.65
CA LEU A 78 15.05 7.36 -2.70
C LEU A 78 15.35 6.97 -1.24
N GLY A 79 15.67 5.71 -0.98
CA GLY A 79 15.93 5.19 0.35
C GLY A 79 14.66 5.04 1.20
N ILE A 80 13.51 4.93 0.58
CA ILE A 80 12.20 4.71 1.22
C ILE A 80 12.01 3.22 1.53
N ASP A 81 12.35 2.33 0.58
CA ASP A 81 12.39 0.88 0.79
C ASP A 81 13.81 0.41 1.13
N ALA A 82 13.93 -0.83 1.60
CA ALA A 82 15.20 -1.53 1.82
C ALA A 82 15.94 -1.74 0.49
N LYS A 83 17.28 -1.80 0.54
CA LYS A 83 18.07 -1.93 -0.66
C LYS A 83 17.65 -3.13 -1.51
N LEU A 84 17.35 -2.88 -2.78
CA LEU A 84 17.07 -3.90 -3.78
C LEU A 84 18.40 -4.43 -4.37
N TYR A 85 18.50 -5.74 -4.50
CA TYR A 85 19.61 -6.41 -5.20
C TYR A 85 19.16 -6.96 -6.54
N PHE A 86 17.89 -7.42 -6.62
CA PHE A 86 17.32 -7.98 -7.84
C PHE A 86 15.79 -7.89 -7.82
N PHE A 87 15.22 -7.67 -9.01
CA PHE A 87 13.80 -7.79 -9.28
C PHE A 87 13.63 -8.43 -10.66
N GLY A 88 13.13 -9.68 -10.68
CA GLY A 88 12.88 -10.47 -11.88
C GLY A 88 11.60 -10.07 -12.60
N ASP A 89 11.51 -10.38 -13.88
CA ASP A 89 10.35 -10.03 -14.71
C ASP A 89 9.06 -10.77 -14.27
N ASP A 90 9.19 -11.90 -13.58
CA ASP A 90 8.09 -12.64 -12.98
C ASP A 90 7.74 -12.19 -11.54
N GLY A 91 8.44 -11.17 -11.01
CA GLY A 91 8.23 -10.61 -9.68
C GLY A 91 9.05 -11.27 -8.56
N GLU A 92 10.01 -12.15 -8.87
CA GLU A 92 11.00 -12.59 -7.90
C GLU A 92 11.83 -11.39 -7.42
N LYS A 93 12.05 -11.28 -6.12
CA LYS A 93 12.78 -10.16 -5.54
C LYS A 93 13.82 -10.61 -4.54
N VAL A 94 15.03 -10.03 -4.62
CA VAL A 94 16.08 -10.17 -3.60
C VAL A 94 16.38 -8.80 -3.04
N SER A 95 16.20 -8.63 -1.73
CA SER A 95 16.38 -7.34 -1.04
C SER A 95 17.11 -7.49 0.28
N GLN A 96 17.58 -6.38 0.80
CA GLN A 96 18.25 -6.29 2.09
C GLN A 96 17.31 -6.75 3.21
N PHE A 97 17.84 -7.58 4.11
CA PHE A 97 17.17 -7.85 5.39
C PHE A 97 17.37 -6.63 6.31
N VAL A 98 16.28 -6.13 6.86
CA VAL A 98 16.30 -5.07 7.88
C VAL A 98 16.41 -5.73 9.26
N PRO A 99 17.54 -5.57 9.98
CA PRO A 99 17.73 -6.21 11.29
C PRO A 99 16.72 -5.67 12.32
N ASN A 100 16.27 -6.56 13.20
CA ASN A 100 15.33 -6.23 14.29
C ASN A 100 14.12 -5.41 13.82
N ALA A 101 13.68 -5.67 12.59
CA ALA A 101 12.54 -5.01 11.99
C ALA A 101 11.26 -5.31 12.74
N VAL A 102 10.47 -4.27 13.01
CA VAL A 102 9.14 -4.36 13.63
C VAL A 102 8.13 -3.82 12.63
N THR A 103 7.20 -4.66 12.21
CA THR A 103 6.05 -4.24 11.40
C THR A 103 5.13 -3.36 12.24
N MET A 104 4.67 -2.27 11.66
CA MET A 104 3.79 -1.34 12.34
C MET A 104 2.36 -1.90 12.46
N SER A 105 1.61 -1.35 13.38
CA SER A 105 0.17 -1.54 13.57
C SER A 105 -0.52 -0.19 13.64
N ALA A 106 -1.85 -0.16 13.53
CA ALA A 106 -2.60 1.08 13.69
C ALA A 106 -2.27 1.80 15.02
N GLU A 107 -2.07 1.06 16.11
CA GLU A 107 -1.68 1.64 17.41
C GLU A 107 -0.31 2.31 17.36
N THR A 108 0.69 1.63 16.79
CA THR A 108 2.06 2.15 16.74
C THR A 108 2.25 3.26 15.71
N MET A 109 1.47 3.25 14.60
CA MET A 109 1.47 4.32 13.59
C MET A 109 0.95 5.65 14.14
N ARG A 110 0.05 5.66 15.14
CA ARG A 110 -0.48 6.88 15.76
C ARG A 110 0.51 7.64 16.63
N GLY A 111 1.70 7.10 16.87
CA GLY A 111 2.74 7.83 17.59
C GLY A 111 3.27 9.02 16.81
N ASP A 112 3.31 10.23 17.40
CA ASP A 112 3.74 11.48 16.74
C ASP A 112 5.01 11.32 15.89
N LYS A 113 5.99 10.58 16.41
CA LYS A 113 7.24 10.32 15.68
C LYS A 113 7.00 9.56 14.39
N ARG A 114 6.14 8.54 14.42
CA ARG A 114 5.83 7.72 13.23
C ARG A 114 5.04 8.49 12.19
N ILE A 115 4.07 9.29 12.64
CA ILE A 115 3.33 10.20 11.77
C ILE A 115 4.29 11.15 11.03
N ARG A 116 5.24 11.79 11.75
CA ARG A 116 6.23 12.68 11.14
C ARG A 116 7.15 11.95 10.16
N GLN A 117 7.61 10.74 10.52
CA GLN A 117 8.46 9.94 9.63
C GLN A 117 7.70 9.52 8.35
N ALA A 118 6.45 9.07 8.49
CA ALA A 118 5.62 8.71 7.34
C ALA A 118 5.37 9.91 6.42
N ALA A 119 4.99 11.07 7.00
CA ALA A 119 4.82 12.31 6.24
C ALA A 119 6.09 12.69 5.45
N GLN A 120 7.27 12.59 6.05
CA GLN A 120 8.54 12.93 5.39
C GLN A 120 8.90 11.93 4.29
N LEU A 121 8.65 10.62 4.48
CA LEU A 121 8.88 9.61 3.46
C LEU A 121 7.97 9.82 2.25
N LEU A 122 6.67 10.03 2.49
CA LEU A 122 5.70 10.31 1.43
C LEU A 122 6.03 11.63 0.72
N LYS A 123 6.39 12.67 1.46
CA LYS A 123 6.85 13.94 0.85
C LYS A 123 8.08 13.74 -0.05
N THR A 124 9.00 12.86 0.33
CA THR A 124 10.18 12.54 -0.47
C THR A 124 9.80 11.79 -1.75
N LEU A 125 8.88 10.84 -1.66
CA LEU A 125 8.35 10.10 -2.81
C LEU A 125 7.65 11.03 -3.80
N HIS A 126 6.63 11.74 -3.32
CA HIS A 126 5.79 12.61 -4.12
C HIS A 126 6.56 13.80 -4.72
N GLY A 127 7.55 14.32 -3.97
CA GLY A 127 8.42 15.41 -4.41
C GLY A 127 9.62 14.98 -5.26
N SER A 128 9.73 13.70 -5.63
CA SER A 128 10.89 13.18 -6.39
C SER A 128 11.00 13.73 -7.82
N GLY A 129 9.90 14.23 -8.38
CA GLY A 129 9.83 14.72 -9.76
C GLY A 129 9.94 13.61 -10.81
N VAL A 130 9.79 12.35 -10.41
CA VAL A 130 9.85 11.19 -11.32
C VAL A 130 8.44 10.88 -11.81
N ASP A 131 8.29 10.71 -13.11
CA ASP A 131 7.12 10.07 -13.71
C ASP A 131 7.46 8.58 -13.93
N THR A 132 6.74 7.69 -13.25
CA THR A 132 6.92 6.24 -13.40
C THR A 132 6.27 5.70 -14.66
N GLY A 133 5.35 6.46 -15.26
CA GLY A 133 4.52 6.01 -16.37
C GLY A 133 3.46 4.96 -15.98
N VAL A 134 3.36 4.63 -14.70
CA VAL A 134 2.40 3.63 -14.17
C VAL A 134 1.14 4.37 -13.73
N PRO A 135 -0.01 4.22 -14.41
CA PRO A 135 -1.24 4.91 -14.00
C PRO A 135 -1.88 4.22 -12.78
N PHE A 136 -2.48 5.04 -11.91
CA PHE A 136 -3.39 4.56 -10.88
C PHE A 136 -4.70 5.35 -10.95
N GLU A 137 -5.60 4.88 -11.80
CA GLU A 137 -6.84 5.57 -12.12
C GLU A 137 -8.00 5.07 -11.25
N VAL A 138 -8.16 5.69 -10.07
CA VAL A 138 -9.11 5.28 -9.00
C VAL A 138 -10.50 4.95 -9.53
N PHE A 139 -11.07 5.82 -10.36
CA PHE A 139 -12.47 5.68 -10.80
C PHE A 139 -12.62 4.67 -11.94
N ASP A 140 -11.59 4.49 -12.77
CA ASP A 140 -11.57 3.46 -13.80
C ASP A 140 -11.39 2.08 -13.17
N MET A 141 -10.53 1.97 -12.16
CA MET A 141 -10.39 0.75 -11.35
C MET A 141 -11.69 0.40 -10.64
N ALA A 142 -12.36 1.39 -10.02
CA ALA A 142 -13.66 1.21 -9.38
C ALA A 142 -14.71 0.67 -10.36
N ALA A 143 -14.78 1.21 -11.59
CA ALA A 143 -15.67 0.71 -12.62
C ALA A 143 -15.33 -0.73 -13.04
N GLY A 144 -14.04 -1.08 -13.09
CA GLY A 144 -13.57 -2.44 -13.32
C GLY A 144 -14.04 -3.41 -12.20
N TYR A 145 -13.91 -3.00 -10.94
CA TYR A 145 -14.38 -3.81 -9.80
C TYR A 145 -15.90 -3.96 -9.78
N GLU A 146 -16.66 -2.92 -10.10
CA GLU A 146 -18.12 -3.02 -10.24
C GLU A 146 -18.52 -4.09 -11.28
N LYS A 147 -17.83 -4.14 -12.42
CA LYS A 147 -18.05 -5.14 -13.44
C LYS A 147 -17.77 -6.56 -12.94
N ILE A 148 -16.66 -6.76 -12.23
CA ILE A 148 -16.30 -8.06 -11.64
C ILE A 148 -17.37 -8.49 -10.60
N ILE A 149 -17.85 -7.57 -9.78
CA ILE A 149 -18.90 -7.80 -8.78
C ILE A 149 -20.20 -8.25 -9.47
N GLU A 150 -20.61 -7.58 -10.55
CA GLU A 150 -21.79 -7.92 -11.34
C GLU A 150 -21.66 -9.30 -12.00
N GLU A 151 -20.53 -9.57 -12.68
CA GLU A 151 -20.25 -10.84 -13.35
C GLU A 151 -20.26 -12.04 -12.38
N ASN A 152 -19.81 -11.83 -11.15
CA ASN A 152 -19.83 -12.86 -10.10
C ASN A 152 -21.13 -12.87 -9.27
N ASN A 153 -22.12 -12.05 -9.61
CA ASN A 153 -23.40 -11.94 -8.92
C ASN A 153 -23.24 -11.66 -7.39
N VAL A 154 -22.25 -10.87 -7.01
CA VAL A 154 -22.04 -10.49 -5.60
C VAL A 154 -23.04 -9.39 -5.23
N PRO A 155 -23.83 -9.55 -4.16
CA PRO A 155 -24.79 -8.52 -3.75
C PRO A 155 -24.08 -7.21 -3.35
N MET A 156 -24.56 -6.09 -3.90
CA MET A 156 -24.15 -4.76 -3.49
C MET A 156 -25.01 -4.22 -2.34
N PHE A 157 -24.53 -3.16 -1.68
CA PHE A 157 -25.28 -2.45 -0.65
C PHE A 157 -26.56 -1.82 -1.22
N GLY A 158 -27.66 -1.86 -0.46
CA GLY A 158 -28.95 -1.40 -0.95
C GLY A 158 -29.02 0.09 -1.31
N ASP A 159 -28.13 0.91 -0.72
CA ASP A 159 -27.99 2.35 -0.97
C ASP A 159 -26.80 2.70 -1.86
N TYR A 160 -26.16 1.70 -2.51
CA TYR A 160 -24.90 1.90 -3.26
C TYR A 160 -25.02 2.96 -4.36
N ALA A 161 -26.12 2.97 -5.12
CA ALA A 161 -26.29 3.93 -6.21
C ALA A 161 -26.32 5.38 -5.70
N GLN A 162 -26.91 5.62 -4.53
CA GLN A 162 -26.95 6.93 -3.89
C GLN A 162 -25.56 7.33 -3.38
N VAL A 163 -24.84 6.39 -2.73
CA VAL A 163 -23.48 6.64 -2.22
C VAL A 163 -22.50 6.90 -3.36
N LYS A 164 -22.56 6.11 -4.42
CA LYS A 164 -21.73 6.36 -5.65
C LYS A 164 -22.01 7.74 -6.22
N ALA A 165 -23.27 8.15 -6.33
CA ALA A 165 -23.62 9.49 -6.81
C ALA A 165 -23.04 10.59 -5.92
N ALA A 166 -23.03 10.40 -4.59
CA ALA A 166 -22.43 11.33 -3.65
C ALA A 166 -20.88 11.39 -3.81
N VAL A 167 -20.22 10.24 -3.97
CA VAL A 167 -18.78 10.17 -4.25
C VAL A 167 -18.42 10.93 -5.54
N MET A 168 -19.21 10.73 -6.62
CA MET A 168 -19.00 11.44 -7.88
C MET A 168 -19.26 12.94 -7.76
N ALA A 169 -20.17 13.38 -6.90
CA ALA A 169 -20.39 14.80 -6.62
C ALA A 169 -19.19 15.41 -5.87
N VAL A 170 -18.61 14.68 -4.89
CA VAL A 170 -17.35 15.09 -4.23
C VAL A 170 -16.23 15.23 -5.24
N LYS A 171 -16.05 14.24 -6.13
CA LYS A 171 -15.04 14.29 -7.21
C LYS A 171 -15.21 15.55 -8.05
N ALA A 172 -16.42 15.81 -8.57
CA ALA A 172 -16.68 16.97 -9.39
C ALA A 172 -16.39 18.31 -8.67
N GLN A 173 -16.66 18.38 -7.36
CA GLN A 173 -16.32 19.55 -6.55
C GLN A 173 -14.81 19.72 -6.42
N VAL A 174 -14.07 18.67 -6.08
CA VAL A 174 -12.60 18.71 -5.94
C VAL A 174 -11.93 19.07 -7.26
N ASP A 175 -12.32 18.41 -8.36
CA ASP A 175 -11.78 18.71 -9.70
C ASP A 175 -12.01 20.16 -10.13
N SER A 176 -13.02 20.83 -9.60
CA SER A 176 -13.32 22.24 -9.93
C SER A 176 -12.46 23.26 -9.19
N VAL A 177 -11.84 22.86 -8.07
CA VAL A 177 -11.13 23.79 -7.16
C VAL A 177 -9.67 23.42 -6.92
N CYS A 178 -9.29 22.16 -7.15
CA CYS A 178 -7.93 21.65 -6.95
C CYS A 178 -7.23 21.43 -8.31
N ASP A 179 -6.01 21.94 -8.44
CA ASP A 179 -5.11 21.58 -9.56
C ASP A 179 -4.29 20.35 -9.13
N ILE A 180 -4.86 19.17 -9.34
CA ILE A 180 -4.25 17.90 -8.92
C ILE A 180 -3.16 17.54 -9.90
N GLN A 181 -1.94 17.34 -9.38
CA GLN A 181 -0.81 16.82 -10.14
C GLN A 181 -0.54 15.39 -9.69
N ASN A 182 -0.59 14.45 -10.64
CA ASN A 182 -0.23 13.07 -10.34
C ASN A 182 1.27 12.98 -10.06
N VAL A 183 1.60 12.33 -8.96
CA VAL A 183 2.96 12.08 -8.49
C VAL A 183 3.13 10.58 -8.23
N PRO A 184 4.37 10.05 -8.14
CA PRO A 184 4.54 8.65 -7.75
C PRO A 184 4.04 8.44 -6.32
N CYS A 185 3.07 7.54 -6.15
CA CYS A 185 2.42 7.18 -4.90
C CYS A 185 2.60 5.69 -4.61
N HIS A 186 2.50 5.33 -3.35
CA HIS A 186 2.45 3.93 -2.92
C HIS A 186 1.07 3.30 -3.19
N ASN A 187 0.03 4.07 -3.00
CA ASN A 187 -1.40 3.77 -3.18
C ASN A 187 -2.00 2.75 -2.20
N ASP A 188 -1.19 2.01 -1.46
CA ASP A 188 -1.62 1.00 -0.47
C ASP A 188 -0.73 1.03 0.79
N PRO A 189 -0.53 2.20 1.45
CA PRO A 189 0.37 2.34 2.61
C PRO A 189 -0.28 1.83 3.90
N LEU A 190 -0.76 0.56 3.89
CA LEU A 190 -1.27 -0.14 5.07
C LEU A 190 -0.26 -0.11 6.22
N CYS A 191 -0.73 -0.18 7.45
CA CYS A 191 0.16 -0.25 8.61
C CYS A 191 1.19 -1.39 8.50
N GLU A 192 0.80 -2.53 7.95
CA GLU A 192 1.64 -3.71 7.76
C GLU A 192 2.75 -3.50 6.71
N ASN A 193 2.61 -2.52 5.82
CA ASN A 193 3.61 -2.13 4.84
C ASN A 193 4.66 -1.16 5.40
N TRP A 194 4.47 -0.67 6.63
CA TRP A 194 5.47 0.12 7.34
C TRP A 194 6.29 -0.74 8.29
N VAL A 195 7.61 -0.65 8.16
CA VAL A 195 8.56 -1.44 8.95
C VAL A 195 9.59 -0.49 9.58
N VAL A 196 9.78 -0.61 10.89
CA VAL A 196 10.81 0.15 11.59
C VAL A 196 11.97 -0.73 11.98
N SER A 197 13.20 -0.32 11.69
CA SER A 197 14.40 -0.92 12.23
C SER A 197 14.58 -0.48 13.68
N ALA A 198 14.65 -1.44 14.61
CA ALA A 198 14.86 -1.11 16.01
C ALA A 198 16.30 -0.66 16.31
N ASP A 199 17.25 -0.87 15.38
CA ASP A 199 18.67 -0.54 15.60
C ASP A 199 18.94 0.96 15.41
N ASP A 200 18.31 1.58 14.41
CA ASP A 200 18.51 2.99 14.05
C ASP A 200 17.20 3.80 14.02
N ASP A 201 16.09 3.14 14.35
CA ASP A 201 14.74 3.74 14.39
C ASP A 201 14.28 4.31 13.02
N ARG A 202 14.86 3.83 11.92
CA ARG A 202 14.50 4.18 10.57
C ARG A 202 13.21 3.47 10.16
N LEU A 203 12.30 4.24 9.59
CA LEU A 203 11.06 3.74 9.01
C LEU A 203 11.28 3.43 7.53
N TYR A 204 10.73 2.31 7.08
CA TYR A 204 10.71 1.87 5.69
C TYR A 204 9.25 1.66 5.26
N LEU A 205 8.97 1.88 3.98
CA LEU A 205 7.71 1.52 3.33
C LEU A 205 8.03 0.47 2.27
N ILE A 206 7.32 -0.66 2.34
CA ILE A 206 7.56 -1.85 1.52
C ILE A 206 6.27 -2.24 0.78
N ASP A 207 6.37 -3.14 -0.18
CA ASP A 207 5.24 -3.73 -0.93
C ASP A 207 4.56 -2.78 -1.92
N TRP A 208 5.24 -2.54 -3.03
CA TRP A 208 4.91 -1.53 -4.05
C TRP A 208 4.01 -2.05 -5.17
N GLU A 209 3.24 -3.12 -4.95
CA GLU A 209 2.47 -3.81 -5.99
C GLU A 209 1.27 -2.99 -6.52
N TYR A 210 0.80 -1.99 -5.77
CA TYR A 210 -0.23 -1.03 -6.20
C TYR A 210 0.33 0.37 -6.50
N ALA A 211 1.65 0.53 -6.45
CA ALA A 211 2.27 1.83 -6.65
C ALA A 211 2.09 2.33 -8.10
N GLY A 212 1.89 3.64 -8.23
CA GLY A 212 1.66 4.29 -9.52
C GLY A 212 1.48 5.79 -9.37
N MET A 213 1.24 6.47 -10.49
CA MET A 213 1.02 7.92 -10.53
C MET A 213 -0.40 8.24 -10.06
N ASN A 214 -0.52 9.00 -8.98
CA ASN A 214 -1.80 9.38 -8.38
C ASN A 214 -1.67 10.74 -7.68
N ASP A 215 -2.78 11.24 -7.14
CA ASP A 215 -2.82 12.35 -6.20
C ASP A 215 -2.05 11.98 -4.91
N GLY A 216 -0.98 12.72 -4.58
CA GLY A 216 -0.18 12.43 -3.38
C GLY A 216 -0.97 12.50 -2.06
N ILE A 217 -2.10 13.21 -2.04
CA ILE A 217 -2.98 13.26 -0.85
C ILE A 217 -3.69 11.93 -0.61
N TRP A 218 -3.82 11.08 -1.63
CA TRP A 218 -4.30 9.70 -1.48
C TRP A 218 -3.50 8.90 -0.45
N ASP A 219 -2.18 8.88 -0.56
CA ASP A 219 -1.33 8.14 0.38
C ASP A 219 -1.49 8.63 1.82
N LEU A 220 -1.64 9.95 2.02
CA LEU A 220 -1.88 10.51 3.35
C LEU A 220 -3.24 10.09 3.91
N ALA A 221 -4.27 10.09 3.06
CA ALA A 221 -5.61 9.67 3.42
C ALA A 221 -5.65 8.17 3.79
N ASP A 222 -4.93 7.34 3.04
CA ASP A 222 -4.86 5.90 3.28
C ASP A 222 -4.10 5.59 4.58
N VAL A 223 -2.93 6.21 4.82
CA VAL A 223 -2.23 6.12 6.12
C VAL A 223 -3.15 6.50 7.29
N SER A 224 -3.94 7.55 7.14
CA SER A 224 -4.88 7.99 8.17
C SER A 224 -5.99 6.95 8.43
N ILE A 225 -6.55 6.40 7.37
CA ILE A 225 -7.62 5.38 7.45
C ILE A 225 -7.10 4.12 8.11
N GLU A 226 -5.98 3.59 7.62
CA GLU A 226 -5.39 2.33 8.09
C GLU A 226 -4.80 2.47 9.51
N GLY A 227 -4.25 3.64 9.83
CA GLY A 227 -3.78 3.98 11.17
C GLY A 227 -4.90 4.29 12.17
N VAL A 228 -6.16 4.37 11.72
CA VAL A 228 -7.30 4.81 12.56
C VAL A 228 -6.97 6.13 13.26
N PHE A 229 -6.54 7.12 12.49
CA PHE A 229 -6.07 8.41 13.01
C PHE A 229 -7.21 9.24 13.60
N THR A 230 -6.88 9.97 14.68
CA THR A 230 -7.76 11.01 15.21
C THR A 230 -7.60 12.30 14.40
N PRO A 231 -8.51 13.28 14.55
CA PRO A 231 -8.35 14.59 13.90
C PRO A 231 -7.01 15.28 14.21
N GLU A 232 -6.48 15.08 15.43
CA GLU A 232 -5.18 15.63 15.83
C GLU A 232 -4.02 14.91 15.10
N ASN A 233 -4.13 13.59 14.88
CA ASN A 233 -3.15 12.85 14.09
C ASN A 233 -3.20 13.30 12.61
N ASP A 234 -4.40 13.51 12.07
CA ASP A 234 -4.60 14.02 10.71
C ASP A 234 -3.99 15.41 10.53
N GLU A 235 -4.23 16.33 11.48
CA GLU A 235 -3.62 17.66 11.47
C GLU A 235 -2.10 17.59 11.54
N LEU A 236 -1.55 16.69 12.37
CA LEU A 236 -0.10 16.48 12.47
C LEU A 236 0.48 15.96 11.16
N LEU A 237 -0.12 14.92 10.56
CA LEU A 237 0.30 14.33 9.29
C LEU A 237 0.33 15.38 8.18
N LEU A 238 -0.76 16.10 8.01
CA LEU A 238 -0.90 17.15 6.99
C LEU A 238 0.09 18.30 7.22
N THR A 239 0.24 18.76 8.47
CA THR A 239 1.17 19.85 8.82
C THR A 239 2.62 19.48 8.47
N GLU A 240 3.05 18.26 8.79
CA GLU A 240 4.41 17.79 8.46
C GLU A 240 4.60 17.63 6.95
N TYR A 241 3.60 17.15 6.25
CA TYR A 241 3.66 16.96 4.80
C TYR A 241 3.65 18.30 4.04
N LEU A 242 2.72 19.19 4.35
CA LEU A 242 2.58 20.50 3.71
C LEU A 242 3.68 21.49 4.15
N GLY A 243 4.15 21.38 5.39
CA GLY A 243 5.08 22.33 6.02
C GLY A 243 4.38 23.48 6.73
N SER A 244 3.05 23.48 6.74
CA SER A 244 2.19 24.42 7.46
C SER A 244 0.88 23.74 7.84
N LYS A 245 0.15 24.32 8.80
CA LYS A 245 -1.19 23.84 9.12
C LYS A 245 -2.06 23.90 7.86
N PRO A 246 -2.81 22.82 7.53
CA PRO A 246 -3.67 22.79 6.35
C PRO A 246 -4.73 23.90 6.41
N ASP A 247 -4.97 24.52 5.29
CA ASP A 247 -6.15 25.39 5.12
C ASP A 247 -7.44 24.56 4.90
N GLN A 248 -8.58 25.24 4.78
CA GLN A 248 -9.87 24.57 4.61
C GLN A 248 -9.95 23.77 3.31
N ASN A 249 -9.35 24.25 2.22
CA ASN A 249 -9.38 23.56 0.93
C ASN A 249 -8.46 22.32 0.94
N GLU A 250 -7.27 22.43 1.52
CA GLU A 250 -6.34 21.34 1.71
C GLU A 250 -6.93 20.24 2.59
N TYR A 251 -7.60 20.62 3.69
CA TYR A 251 -8.29 19.66 4.53
C TYR A 251 -9.49 18.98 3.83
N LYS A 252 -10.25 19.75 3.04
CA LYS A 252 -11.34 19.23 2.22
C LYS A 252 -10.83 18.26 1.16
N HIS A 253 -9.71 18.56 0.51
CA HIS A 253 -9.06 17.69 -0.45
C HIS A 253 -8.63 16.36 0.21
N PHE A 254 -8.07 16.43 1.41
CA PHE A 254 -7.73 15.25 2.20
C PHE A 254 -8.97 14.39 2.57
N LEU A 255 -10.06 15.01 3.02
CA LEU A 255 -11.32 14.30 3.28
C LEU A 255 -11.89 13.64 2.03
N ALA A 256 -11.79 14.28 0.87
CA ALA A 256 -12.20 13.68 -0.40
C ALA A 256 -11.38 12.43 -0.71
N ASN A 257 -10.07 12.45 -0.49
CA ASN A 257 -9.23 11.26 -0.70
C ASN A 257 -9.56 10.15 0.31
N LYS A 258 -9.93 10.45 1.56
CA LYS A 258 -10.46 9.43 2.50
C LYS A 258 -11.74 8.76 1.96
N ILE A 259 -12.60 9.54 1.29
CA ILE A 259 -13.80 9.01 0.62
C ILE A 259 -13.40 8.08 -0.53
N TYR A 260 -12.45 8.49 -1.39
CA TYR A 260 -12.02 7.71 -2.56
C TYR A 260 -11.31 6.42 -2.17
N VAL A 261 -10.45 6.45 -1.16
CA VAL A 261 -9.78 5.28 -0.59
C VAL A 261 -10.81 4.24 -0.13
N ASP A 262 -11.74 4.64 0.73
CA ASP A 262 -12.77 3.70 1.20
C ASP A 262 -13.72 3.25 0.08
N TYR A 263 -13.99 4.10 -0.92
CA TYR A 263 -14.81 3.73 -2.07
C TYR A 263 -14.12 2.63 -2.91
N LEU A 264 -12.87 2.83 -3.29
CA LEU A 264 -12.13 1.87 -4.11
C LEU A 264 -11.93 0.55 -3.39
N TRP A 265 -11.43 0.59 -2.15
CA TRP A 265 -11.13 -0.63 -1.39
C TRP A 265 -12.38 -1.37 -0.91
N THR A 266 -13.52 -0.69 -0.74
CA THR A 266 -14.82 -1.37 -0.54
C THR A 266 -15.18 -2.23 -1.75
N LEU A 267 -15.03 -1.70 -2.96
CA LEU A 267 -15.31 -2.44 -4.19
C LEU A 267 -14.32 -3.60 -4.40
N TRP A 268 -13.04 -3.35 -4.16
CA TRP A 268 -12.03 -4.41 -4.18
C TRP A 268 -12.39 -5.57 -3.22
N ALA A 269 -12.75 -5.26 -1.98
CA ALA A 269 -13.18 -6.27 -1.01
C ALA A 269 -14.38 -7.08 -1.50
N LYS A 270 -15.35 -6.41 -2.12
CA LYS A 270 -16.52 -7.09 -2.71
C LYS A 270 -16.12 -8.04 -3.84
N THR A 271 -15.10 -7.73 -4.64
CA THR A 271 -14.58 -8.67 -5.66
C THR A 271 -13.98 -9.92 -5.04
N ARG A 272 -13.50 -9.83 -3.78
CA ARG A 272 -12.84 -10.95 -3.08
C ARG A 272 -13.82 -11.85 -2.31
N VAL A 273 -15.04 -11.39 -2.05
CA VAL A 273 -16.06 -12.16 -1.30
C VAL A 273 -16.28 -13.58 -1.85
N PRO A 274 -16.35 -13.83 -3.17
CA PRO A 274 -16.52 -15.19 -3.70
C PRO A 274 -15.38 -16.16 -3.36
N TYR A 275 -14.19 -15.64 -3.08
CA TYR A 275 -12.98 -16.43 -2.84
C TYR A 275 -12.63 -16.53 -1.36
N ASP A 276 -12.74 -15.42 -0.63
CA ASP A 276 -12.27 -15.29 0.74
C ASP A 276 -13.42 -15.25 1.77
N GLY A 277 -14.66 -15.18 1.29
CA GLY A 277 -15.87 -15.35 2.09
C GLY A 277 -16.20 -14.20 3.03
N GLN A 278 -16.84 -14.55 4.16
CA GLN A 278 -17.40 -13.59 5.12
C GLN A 278 -16.40 -12.55 5.66
N PRO A 279 -15.11 -12.86 5.92
CA PRO A 279 -14.16 -11.84 6.38
C PRO A 279 -14.02 -10.66 5.40
N MET A 280 -14.07 -10.89 4.08
CA MET A 280 -14.03 -9.81 3.08
C MET A 280 -15.34 -9.03 3.04
N GLU A 281 -16.47 -9.69 3.22
CA GLU A 281 -17.77 -8.99 3.35
C GLU A 281 -17.80 -8.08 4.57
N ASP A 282 -17.36 -8.56 5.73
CA ASP A 282 -17.31 -7.79 6.97
C ASP A 282 -16.39 -6.56 6.81
N TRP A 283 -15.22 -6.74 6.19
CA TRP A 283 -14.29 -5.65 5.90
C TRP A 283 -14.88 -4.62 4.92
N ALA A 284 -15.59 -5.08 3.88
CA ALA A 284 -16.30 -4.19 2.96
C ALA A 284 -17.39 -3.38 3.67
N VAL A 285 -18.14 -4.00 4.60
CA VAL A 285 -19.16 -3.32 5.40
C VAL A 285 -18.57 -2.22 6.29
N GLU A 286 -17.45 -2.50 6.96
CA GLU A 286 -16.76 -1.52 7.82
C GLU A 286 -16.26 -0.32 6.99
N ARG A 287 -15.60 -0.57 5.85
CA ARG A 287 -15.14 0.50 4.95
C ARG A 287 -16.30 1.31 4.39
N TYR A 288 -17.36 0.64 3.95
CA TYR A 288 -18.54 1.31 3.42
C TYR A 288 -19.28 2.19 4.47
N ALA A 289 -19.27 1.79 5.72
CA ALA A 289 -19.78 2.61 6.82
C ALA A 289 -18.91 3.87 7.00
N ARG A 290 -17.60 3.72 7.04
CA ARG A 290 -16.63 4.84 7.16
C ARG A 290 -16.68 5.79 5.95
N LEU A 291 -16.85 5.25 4.73
CA LEU A 291 -17.10 6.04 3.53
C LEU A 291 -18.29 7.00 3.73
N LYS A 292 -19.40 6.50 4.26
CA LYS A 292 -20.60 7.33 4.51
C LYS A 292 -20.38 8.37 5.62
N ASP A 293 -19.58 8.04 6.62
CA ASP A 293 -19.17 8.98 7.66
C ASP A 293 -18.31 10.10 7.09
N ASN A 294 -17.31 9.75 6.25
CA ASN A 294 -16.45 10.73 5.58
C ASN A 294 -17.22 11.63 4.59
N LEU A 295 -18.27 11.09 3.91
CA LEU A 295 -19.16 11.92 3.09
C LEU A 295 -19.90 12.97 3.91
N ARG A 296 -20.34 12.63 5.13
CA ARG A 296 -20.98 13.60 6.05
C ARG A 296 -19.98 14.66 6.51
N LEU A 297 -18.79 14.24 6.94
CA LEU A 297 -17.73 15.18 7.34
C LEU A 297 -17.34 16.14 6.21
N PHE A 298 -17.24 15.64 4.98
CA PHE A 298 -16.94 16.47 3.82
C PHE A 298 -18.05 17.52 3.55
N ALA A 299 -19.30 17.18 3.75
CA ALA A 299 -20.42 18.10 3.56
C ALA A 299 -20.51 19.19 4.64
N GLU A 300 -19.95 18.94 5.83
CA GLU A 300 -19.93 19.85 6.98
C GLU A 300 -18.70 20.77 6.97
N ALA A 301 -17.62 20.38 6.29
CA ALA A 301 -16.35 21.12 6.18
C ALA A 301 -16.45 22.21 5.10
#